data_45f5aa9f94c9b7db30fae253f5deb89a
#
_entry.id   45f5aa9f94c9b7db30fae253f5deb89a
#
_cell.length_a   1.000
_cell.length_b   1.000
_cell.length_c   1.000
_cell.angle_alpha   90.00
_cell.angle_beta   90.00
_cell.angle_gamma   90.00
#
_symmetry.space_group_name_H-M   'P 1'
#
loop_
_entity.id
_entity.type
_entity.pdbx_description
1 polymer ?
#
loop_
_entity_poly.entity_id
_entity_poly.type
_entity_poly.pdbx_seq_one_letter_code
_entity_poly.pdbx_strand_id
1 'polypeptide(L)'
;MDLMGDNARFESSRAAAREGARLLRLGDLDHAEGPLRTAAADGERSAANNLGVLLYQSGRADEAAEWWRIAAVGGSAPAAHALGRHHRERGDEAAAEYWLRQAAESGHASGAYALADLLDHRGAPGAEAWFRAAAERGHREAAYRYGCQLAKRDAAAAEGWFRQAAARGHRRAALRLATSLEERGELAEAGRWYQEAAEAGEPRAASALGFLLRDGGDEAGAERWWRRAARDGDGPAANALGALCAQRGERQEAQRWYRAALDAGDTNGAFNLALLCAGQGRMTQAEQWYRRAAYAGHREASNALAVLLLQRGDAEGAEPWFSKAAEAGSVDAAFNLGILHAGRDETAQARHWYEQAAAAGHPEAALQIAVELLRAGGSEADQRRAEEHLTLAAEGGSVEGAFRLAVLIERRGDEEAAERWYTAAAERGHRRAQVRLGMCAAARDDVVTAARWYRASAEAGSRNGAFNLGLLLAREGSLPEAALWWRRAAEAGHGRAALQLALLASRRGDLAEGGTWCTRAMELGPPEVTERAARLRDALRQELTA
;
A
#
# COMPACT_ATOMS: atom_id res chain seq x y z
N MET A 1 50.97 -65.03 23.46
CA MET A 1 51.47 -64.71 22.10
C MET A 1 50.26 -64.13 21.32
N ASP A 2 50.41 -62.90 20.94
CA ASP A 2 49.82 -62.17 19.81
C ASP A 2 49.36 -60.73 20.10
N LEU A 3 49.87 -60.09 21.12
CA LEU A 3 49.56 -58.66 21.32
C LEU A 3 50.38 -57.77 20.34
N MET A 4 51.49 -58.24 19.74
CA MET A 4 52.25 -57.45 18.75
C MET A 4 51.68 -57.58 17.33
N GLY A 5 51.09 -58.71 16.96
CA GLY A 5 50.45 -58.92 15.66
C GLY A 5 49.16 -58.12 15.49
N ASP A 6 48.36 -58.05 16.56
CA ASP A 6 47.07 -57.28 16.57
C ASP A 6 47.34 -55.77 16.50
N ASN A 7 48.40 -55.25 17.14
CA ASN A 7 48.70 -53.81 17.08
C ASN A 7 49.19 -53.37 15.69
N ALA A 8 50.01 -54.20 15.02
CA ALA A 8 50.50 -53.91 13.66
C ALA A 8 49.34 -53.95 12.62
N ARG A 9 48.40 -54.89 12.78
CA ARG A 9 47.22 -55.01 11.95
C ARG A 9 46.24 -53.80 12.14
N PHE A 10 46.09 -53.35 13.38
CA PHE A 10 45.31 -52.20 13.75
C PHE A 10 45.85 -50.88 13.19
N GLU A 11 47.21 -50.71 13.24
CA GLU A 11 47.83 -49.54 12.63
C GLU A 11 47.78 -49.55 11.11
N SER A 12 47.92 -50.70 10.46
CA SER A 12 47.78 -50.86 9.02
C SER A 12 46.34 -50.55 8.54
N SER A 13 45.31 -51.03 9.26
CA SER A 13 43.90 -50.75 8.97
C SER A 13 43.58 -49.28 9.11
N ARG A 14 44.06 -48.59 10.15
CA ARG A 14 43.91 -47.14 10.32
C ARG A 14 44.63 -46.33 9.24
N ALA A 15 45.79 -46.77 8.77
CA ALA A 15 46.48 -46.13 7.65
C ALA A 15 45.69 -46.25 6.36
N ALA A 16 45.16 -47.45 6.06
CA ALA A 16 44.27 -47.69 4.92
C ALA A 16 42.99 -46.86 4.99
N ALA A 17 42.36 -46.75 6.18
CA ALA A 17 41.17 -45.89 6.38
C ALA A 17 41.44 -44.41 6.09
N ARG A 18 42.61 -43.91 6.54
CA ARG A 18 43.01 -42.50 6.29
C ARG A 18 43.30 -42.24 4.82
N GLU A 19 44.00 -43.14 4.15
CA GLU A 19 44.31 -43.02 2.73
C GLU A 19 43.05 -43.11 1.88
N GLY A 20 42.18 -44.07 2.13
CA GLY A 20 40.89 -44.17 1.45
C GLY A 20 40.01 -42.95 1.67
N ALA A 21 39.98 -42.41 2.88
CA ALA A 21 39.24 -41.17 3.17
C ALA A 21 39.87 -39.93 2.50
N ARG A 22 41.18 -39.89 2.29
CA ARG A 22 41.89 -38.85 1.54
C ARG A 22 41.52 -38.89 0.07
N LEU A 23 41.60 -40.08 -0.55
CA LEU A 23 41.26 -40.31 -1.95
C LEU A 23 39.80 -40.01 -2.22
N LEU A 24 38.89 -40.41 -1.34
CA LEU A 24 37.46 -40.09 -1.44
C LEU A 24 37.20 -38.56 -1.45
N ARG A 25 37.90 -37.79 -0.60
CA ARG A 25 37.83 -36.32 -0.58
C ARG A 25 38.36 -35.65 -1.85
N LEU A 26 39.33 -36.31 -2.52
CA LEU A 26 39.90 -35.86 -3.79
C LEU A 26 39.02 -36.26 -4.99
N GLY A 27 37.96 -37.04 -4.79
CA GLY A 27 37.06 -37.53 -5.84
C GLY A 27 37.61 -38.74 -6.61
N ASP A 28 38.74 -39.32 -6.17
CA ASP A 28 39.35 -40.50 -6.75
C ASP A 28 38.70 -41.76 -6.18
N LEU A 29 37.52 -42.07 -6.71
CA LEU A 29 36.65 -43.14 -6.21
C LEU A 29 37.27 -44.54 -6.47
N ASP A 30 37.91 -44.71 -7.64
CA ASP A 30 38.48 -46.02 -8.06
C ASP A 30 39.60 -46.46 -7.14
N HIS A 31 40.51 -45.56 -6.78
CA HIS A 31 41.63 -45.87 -5.88
C HIS A 31 41.24 -45.85 -4.40
N ALA A 32 40.12 -45.16 -4.03
CA ALA A 32 39.66 -45.11 -2.65
C ALA A 32 38.98 -46.41 -2.19
N GLU A 33 38.34 -47.17 -3.08
CA GLU A 33 37.52 -48.34 -2.73
C GLU A 33 38.35 -49.44 -2.04
N GLY A 34 39.49 -49.80 -2.60
CA GLY A 34 40.36 -50.89 -2.06
C GLY A 34 40.77 -50.66 -0.60
N PRO A 35 41.44 -49.55 -0.30
CA PRO A 35 41.85 -49.20 1.07
C PRO A 35 40.66 -49.10 2.05
N LEU A 36 39.53 -48.51 1.63
CA LEU A 36 38.34 -48.41 2.49
C LEU A 36 37.70 -49.77 2.75
N ARG A 37 37.64 -50.66 1.76
CA ARG A 37 37.08 -52.00 1.89
C ARG A 37 37.92 -52.86 2.85
N THR A 38 39.24 -52.79 2.75
CA THR A 38 40.17 -53.48 3.67
C THR A 38 39.97 -53.00 5.10
N ALA A 39 40.00 -51.71 5.32
CA ALA A 39 39.83 -51.14 6.66
C ALA A 39 38.45 -51.40 7.25
N ALA A 40 37.38 -51.35 6.43
CA ALA A 40 36.01 -51.66 6.85
C ALA A 40 35.85 -53.15 7.24
N ALA A 41 36.49 -54.07 6.52
CA ALA A 41 36.48 -55.48 6.83
C ALA A 41 37.23 -55.79 8.16
N ASP A 42 38.25 -54.99 8.51
CA ASP A 42 38.93 -55.05 9.80
C ASP A 42 38.16 -54.39 10.95
N GLY A 43 36.92 -53.89 10.69
CA GLY A 43 36.04 -53.35 11.72
C GLY A 43 36.18 -51.83 11.96
N GLU A 44 36.91 -51.10 11.10
CA GLU A 44 37.04 -49.65 11.24
C GLU A 44 35.74 -48.97 10.79
N ARG A 45 34.98 -48.43 11.76
CA ARG A 45 33.65 -47.83 11.54
C ARG A 45 33.67 -46.65 10.58
N SER A 46 34.72 -45.84 10.66
CA SER A 46 34.85 -44.65 9.80
C SER A 46 35.09 -45.08 8.34
N ALA A 47 35.85 -46.16 8.12
CA ALA A 47 36.08 -46.73 6.79
C ALA A 47 34.80 -47.33 6.22
N ALA A 48 34.02 -48.07 7.01
CA ALA A 48 32.75 -48.64 6.58
C ALA A 48 31.75 -47.54 6.20
N ASN A 49 31.65 -46.43 6.97
CA ASN A 49 30.85 -45.28 6.62
C ASN A 49 31.29 -44.62 5.29
N ASN A 50 32.60 -44.39 5.15
CA ASN A 50 33.17 -43.76 3.95
C ASN A 50 33.04 -44.65 2.71
N LEU A 51 33.14 -45.97 2.86
CA LEU A 51 32.89 -46.92 1.80
C LEU A 51 31.42 -46.87 1.35
N GLY A 52 30.49 -46.80 2.29
CA GLY A 52 29.06 -46.60 1.95
C GLY A 52 28.83 -45.29 1.17
N VAL A 53 29.50 -44.20 1.56
CA VAL A 53 29.41 -42.93 0.79
C VAL A 53 29.95 -43.09 -0.62
N LEU A 54 31.13 -43.73 -0.78
CA LEU A 54 31.75 -44.00 -2.07
C LEU A 54 30.82 -44.84 -2.97
N LEU A 55 30.32 -45.96 -2.44
CA LEU A 55 29.45 -46.87 -3.16
C LEU A 55 28.15 -46.19 -3.61
N TYR A 56 27.58 -45.35 -2.78
CA TYR A 56 26.42 -44.55 -3.13
C TYR A 56 26.72 -43.57 -4.26
N GLN A 57 27.84 -42.86 -4.21
CA GLN A 57 28.28 -41.97 -5.29
C GLN A 57 28.54 -42.72 -6.62
N SER A 58 28.97 -43.99 -6.52
CA SER A 58 29.17 -44.88 -7.68
C SER A 58 27.87 -45.55 -8.16
N GLY A 59 26.70 -45.18 -7.62
CA GLY A 59 25.40 -45.77 -8.02
C GLY A 59 25.06 -47.13 -7.42
N ARG A 60 25.90 -47.63 -6.49
CA ARG A 60 25.74 -48.96 -5.84
C ARG A 60 25.04 -48.81 -4.49
N ALA A 61 23.80 -48.24 -4.51
CA ALA A 61 23.06 -47.83 -3.33
C ALA A 61 22.75 -48.94 -2.32
N ASP A 62 22.41 -50.16 -2.82
CA ASP A 62 22.09 -51.30 -1.95
C ASP A 62 23.31 -51.81 -1.21
N GLU A 63 24.46 -51.88 -1.88
CA GLU A 63 25.71 -52.25 -1.26
C GLU A 63 26.20 -51.15 -0.25
N ALA A 64 25.98 -49.89 -0.58
CA ALA A 64 26.24 -48.78 0.34
C ALA A 64 25.42 -48.93 1.64
N ALA A 65 24.15 -49.29 1.54
CA ALA A 65 23.26 -49.48 2.69
C ALA A 65 23.77 -50.59 3.64
N GLU A 66 24.33 -51.70 3.09
CA GLU A 66 24.92 -52.77 3.92
C GLU A 66 26.12 -52.23 4.74
N TRP A 67 27.01 -51.48 4.11
CA TRP A 67 28.16 -50.91 4.82
C TRP A 67 27.77 -49.84 5.81
N TRP A 68 26.76 -49.00 5.49
CA TRP A 68 26.21 -48.06 6.46
C TRP A 68 25.56 -48.79 7.63
N ARG A 69 24.86 -49.90 7.40
CA ARG A 69 24.28 -50.73 8.48
C ARG A 69 25.35 -51.26 9.44
N ILE A 70 26.45 -51.79 8.89
CA ILE A 70 27.56 -52.26 9.68
C ILE A 70 28.15 -51.11 10.53
N ALA A 71 28.40 -49.96 9.91
CA ALA A 71 28.95 -48.81 10.59
C ALA A 71 27.97 -48.24 11.65
N ALA A 72 26.67 -48.19 11.36
CA ALA A 72 25.63 -47.68 12.25
C ALA A 72 25.44 -48.57 13.48
N VAL A 73 25.38 -49.89 13.30
CA VAL A 73 25.40 -50.85 14.42
C VAL A 73 26.62 -50.69 15.28
N GLY A 74 27.79 -50.38 14.67
CA GLY A 74 29.01 -50.02 15.39
C GLY A 74 28.98 -48.64 16.08
N GLY A 75 27.89 -47.90 16.01
CA GLY A 75 27.70 -46.61 16.66
C GLY A 75 28.13 -45.38 15.83
N SER A 76 28.22 -45.53 14.49
CA SER A 76 28.47 -44.38 13.61
C SER A 76 27.18 -43.58 13.34
N ALA A 77 27.03 -42.45 13.99
CA ALA A 77 25.86 -41.56 13.79
C ALA A 77 25.74 -41.02 12.34
N PRO A 78 26.86 -40.67 11.63
CA PRO A 78 26.74 -40.31 10.20
C PRO A 78 26.23 -41.47 9.33
N ALA A 79 26.66 -42.71 9.61
CA ALA A 79 26.19 -43.89 8.87
C ALA A 79 24.70 -44.17 9.15
N ALA A 80 24.25 -44.07 10.39
CA ALA A 80 22.86 -44.19 10.76
C ALA A 80 22.01 -43.13 10.06
N HIS A 81 22.47 -41.89 9.95
CA HIS A 81 21.81 -40.85 9.18
C HIS A 81 21.74 -41.20 7.68
N ALA A 82 22.83 -41.63 7.07
CA ALA A 82 22.87 -41.99 5.66
C ALA A 82 21.94 -43.19 5.36
N LEU A 83 21.93 -44.21 6.22
CA LEU A 83 21.04 -45.35 6.10
C LEU A 83 19.55 -44.96 6.28
N GLY A 84 19.26 -44.10 7.23
CA GLY A 84 17.90 -43.58 7.41
C GLY A 84 17.39 -42.79 6.20
N ARG A 85 18.24 -41.99 5.55
CA ARG A 85 17.94 -41.34 4.29
C ARG A 85 17.68 -42.34 3.16
N HIS A 86 18.55 -43.37 3.04
CA HIS A 86 18.38 -44.42 2.03
C HIS A 86 17.01 -45.12 2.15
N HIS A 87 16.60 -45.50 3.38
CA HIS A 87 15.30 -46.10 3.62
C HIS A 87 14.14 -45.15 3.27
N ARG A 88 14.29 -43.87 3.59
CA ARG A 88 13.29 -42.84 3.23
C ARG A 88 13.12 -42.70 1.72
N GLU A 89 14.22 -42.71 0.96
CA GLU A 89 14.21 -42.65 -0.51
C GLU A 89 13.51 -43.86 -1.13
N ARG A 90 13.51 -45.00 -0.44
CA ARG A 90 12.80 -46.26 -0.85
C ARG A 90 11.37 -46.34 -0.32
N GLY A 91 10.90 -45.36 0.43
CA GLY A 91 9.57 -45.34 1.02
C GLY A 91 9.41 -46.19 2.28
N ASP A 92 10.47 -46.76 2.81
CA ASP A 92 10.45 -47.52 4.08
C ASP A 92 10.59 -46.52 5.25
N GLU A 93 9.47 -45.91 5.58
CA GLU A 93 9.43 -44.87 6.63
C GLU A 93 9.75 -45.42 8.03
N ALA A 94 9.38 -46.66 8.32
CA ALA A 94 9.61 -47.27 9.63
C ALA A 94 11.11 -47.48 9.87
N ALA A 95 11.83 -48.09 8.91
CA ALA A 95 13.26 -48.22 8.98
C ALA A 95 13.98 -46.85 8.93
N ALA A 96 13.49 -45.92 8.14
CA ALA A 96 14.00 -44.54 8.10
C ALA A 96 13.91 -43.88 9.46
N GLU A 97 12.76 -43.91 10.12
CA GLU A 97 12.57 -43.35 11.46
C GLU A 97 13.51 -43.99 12.48
N TYR A 98 13.62 -45.31 12.47
CA TYR A 98 14.51 -46.01 13.40
C TYR A 98 15.97 -45.54 13.30
N TRP A 99 16.53 -45.52 12.07
CA TRP A 99 17.93 -45.14 11.88
C TRP A 99 18.17 -43.65 12.08
N LEU A 100 17.24 -42.78 11.66
CA LEU A 100 17.34 -41.34 11.91
C LEU A 100 17.28 -41.03 13.41
N ARG A 101 16.47 -41.77 14.18
CA ARG A 101 16.38 -41.64 15.64
C ARG A 101 17.72 -42.04 16.30
N GLN A 102 18.31 -43.13 15.89
CA GLN A 102 19.63 -43.54 16.35
C GLN A 102 20.71 -42.47 16.09
N ALA A 103 20.67 -41.88 14.90
CA ALA A 103 21.57 -40.78 14.56
C ALA A 103 21.33 -39.55 15.44
N ALA A 104 20.08 -39.18 15.63
CA ALA A 104 19.66 -38.02 16.42
C ALA A 104 20.04 -38.15 17.91
N GLU A 105 19.76 -39.30 18.50
CA GLU A 105 20.12 -39.63 19.90
C GLU A 105 21.62 -39.65 20.11
N SER A 106 22.37 -40.06 19.11
CA SER A 106 23.86 -39.99 19.11
C SER A 106 24.38 -38.57 18.86
N GLY A 107 23.52 -37.55 18.82
CA GLY A 107 23.93 -36.16 18.70
C GLY A 107 24.23 -35.67 17.29
N HIS A 108 23.89 -36.42 16.23
CA HIS A 108 24.12 -36.01 14.86
C HIS A 108 23.11 -34.97 14.41
N ALA A 109 23.53 -33.72 14.19
CA ALA A 109 22.66 -32.59 13.90
C ALA A 109 21.78 -32.81 12.64
N SER A 110 22.38 -33.33 11.54
CA SER A 110 21.63 -33.63 10.31
C SER A 110 20.66 -34.81 10.47
N GLY A 111 21.00 -35.79 11.35
CA GLY A 111 20.13 -36.90 11.71
C GLY A 111 18.90 -36.41 12.48
N ALA A 112 19.10 -35.54 13.46
CA ALA A 112 18.01 -34.93 14.23
C ALA A 112 17.13 -34.06 13.34
N TYR A 113 17.69 -33.31 12.39
CA TYR A 113 16.92 -32.57 11.40
C TYR A 113 16.10 -33.49 10.49
N ALA A 114 16.71 -34.55 9.94
CA ALA A 114 16.03 -35.46 9.05
C ALA A 114 14.90 -36.24 9.76
N LEU A 115 15.08 -36.60 11.03
CA LEU A 115 14.02 -37.17 11.87
C LEU A 115 12.89 -36.18 12.10
N ALA A 116 13.22 -34.93 12.46
CA ALA A 116 12.23 -33.87 12.65
C ALA A 116 11.41 -33.61 11.39
N ASP A 117 12.06 -33.57 10.22
CA ASP A 117 11.41 -33.36 8.92
C ASP A 117 10.49 -34.55 8.55
N LEU A 118 10.89 -35.79 8.85
CA LEU A 118 10.06 -36.99 8.66
C LEU A 118 8.81 -36.94 9.56
N LEU A 119 8.98 -36.61 10.84
CA LEU A 119 7.87 -36.50 11.80
C LEU A 119 6.92 -35.37 11.44
N ASP A 120 7.45 -34.21 11.05
CA ASP A 120 6.68 -33.02 10.65
C ASP A 120 5.82 -33.33 9.41
N HIS A 121 6.40 -34.01 8.42
CA HIS A 121 5.67 -34.43 7.20
C HIS A 121 4.48 -35.36 7.50
N ARG A 122 4.62 -36.21 8.51
CA ARG A 122 3.56 -37.13 8.96
C ARG A 122 2.58 -36.49 9.95
N GLY A 123 2.81 -35.26 10.38
CA GLY A 123 2.04 -34.65 11.46
C GLY A 123 2.22 -35.36 12.82
N ALA A 124 3.32 -36.11 12.98
CA ALA A 124 3.60 -36.88 14.19
C ALA A 124 4.17 -35.98 15.30
N PRO A 125 3.85 -36.28 16.59
CA PRO A 125 4.37 -35.49 17.70
C PRO A 125 5.87 -35.63 17.85
N GLY A 126 6.52 -34.57 18.39
CA GLY A 126 7.95 -34.55 18.71
C GLY A 126 8.86 -33.92 17.63
N ALA A 127 8.34 -33.57 16.45
CA ALA A 127 9.13 -32.91 15.42
C ALA A 127 9.82 -31.64 15.93
N GLU A 128 9.10 -30.81 16.68
CA GLU A 128 9.61 -29.56 17.24
C GLU A 128 10.84 -29.76 18.14
N ALA A 129 10.79 -30.76 19.02
CA ALA A 129 11.90 -31.07 19.93
C ALA A 129 13.17 -31.45 19.15
N TRP A 130 13.03 -32.20 18.06
CA TRP A 130 14.13 -32.60 17.23
C TRP A 130 14.64 -31.47 16.33
N PHE A 131 13.76 -30.58 15.83
CA PHE A 131 14.21 -29.34 15.17
C PHE A 131 15.04 -28.48 16.11
N ARG A 132 14.59 -28.31 17.37
CA ARG A 132 15.33 -27.60 18.41
C ARG A 132 16.69 -28.24 18.68
N ALA A 133 16.71 -29.55 18.90
CA ALA A 133 17.95 -30.30 19.19
C ALA A 133 18.97 -30.20 18.03
N ALA A 134 18.51 -30.23 16.78
CA ALA A 134 19.36 -30.02 15.62
C ALA A 134 19.85 -28.57 15.51
N ALA A 135 19.00 -27.59 15.79
CA ALA A 135 19.33 -26.17 15.78
C ALA A 135 20.38 -25.81 16.84
N GLU A 136 20.22 -26.31 18.07
CA GLU A 136 21.21 -26.14 19.15
C GLU A 136 22.61 -26.68 18.76
N ARG A 137 22.64 -27.73 17.91
CA ARG A 137 23.88 -28.29 17.34
C ARG A 137 24.36 -27.60 16.07
N GLY A 138 23.71 -26.48 15.71
CA GLY A 138 24.14 -25.61 14.62
C GLY A 138 23.61 -25.95 13.23
N HIS A 139 22.61 -26.81 13.11
CA HIS A 139 22.00 -27.09 11.82
C HIS A 139 21.14 -25.90 11.36
N ARG A 140 21.59 -25.18 10.33
CA ARG A 140 20.98 -23.91 9.88
C ARG A 140 19.52 -24.02 9.45
N GLU A 141 19.16 -25.10 8.72
CA GLU A 141 17.79 -25.33 8.27
C GLU A 141 16.87 -25.66 9.46
N ALA A 142 17.36 -26.44 10.44
CA ALA A 142 16.62 -26.75 11.65
C ALA A 142 16.35 -25.48 12.48
N ALA A 143 17.33 -24.59 12.61
CA ALA A 143 17.16 -23.32 13.30
C ALA A 143 16.10 -22.45 12.62
N TYR A 144 16.07 -22.41 11.29
CA TYR A 144 15.03 -21.72 10.54
C TYR A 144 13.64 -22.35 10.75
N ARG A 145 13.51 -23.67 10.61
CA ARG A 145 12.24 -24.40 10.80
C ARG A 145 11.70 -24.25 12.22
N TYR A 146 12.57 -24.42 13.22
CA TYR A 146 12.19 -24.21 14.62
C TYR A 146 11.78 -22.77 14.89
N GLY A 147 12.51 -21.79 14.37
CA GLY A 147 12.14 -20.38 14.43
C GLY A 147 10.76 -20.11 13.80
N CYS A 148 10.45 -20.73 12.66
CA CYS A 148 9.11 -20.59 12.03
C CYS A 148 7.98 -21.17 12.88
N GLN A 149 8.21 -22.29 13.58
CA GLN A 149 7.21 -22.87 14.48
C GLN A 149 7.02 -22.00 15.72
N LEU A 150 8.12 -21.51 16.28
CA LEU A 150 8.15 -20.67 17.48
C LEU A 150 7.52 -19.29 17.23
N ALA A 151 7.69 -18.72 16.05
CA ALA A 151 7.18 -17.38 15.70
C ALA A 151 5.65 -17.23 15.84
N LYS A 152 4.90 -18.34 15.77
CA LYS A 152 3.45 -18.36 16.00
C LYS A 152 3.04 -18.11 17.46
N ARG A 153 3.96 -18.30 18.39
CA ARG A 153 3.72 -18.25 19.86
C ARG A 153 4.58 -17.20 20.55
N ASP A 154 5.82 -17.05 20.10
CA ASP A 154 6.81 -16.16 20.68
C ASP A 154 7.75 -15.65 19.57
N ALA A 155 7.40 -14.49 19.02
CA ALA A 155 8.14 -13.87 17.94
C ALA A 155 9.56 -13.44 18.38
N ALA A 156 9.71 -13.00 19.64
CA ALA A 156 11.00 -12.54 20.16
C ALA A 156 12.00 -13.70 20.31
N ALA A 157 11.55 -14.85 20.82
CA ALA A 157 12.38 -16.05 20.91
C ALA A 157 12.71 -16.60 19.51
N ALA A 158 11.79 -16.54 18.57
CA ALA A 158 12.01 -16.98 17.18
C ALA A 158 13.12 -16.20 16.48
N GLU A 159 13.20 -14.89 16.75
CA GLU A 159 14.23 -14.02 16.15
C GLU A 159 15.65 -14.51 16.46
N GLY A 160 15.91 -14.94 17.69
CA GLY A 160 17.21 -15.51 18.07
C GLY A 160 17.62 -16.71 17.19
N TRP A 161 16.66 -17.55 16.83
CA TRP A 161 16.88 -18.68 15.94
C TRP A 161 17.04 -18.28 14.47
N PHE A 162 16.28 -17.28 14.01
CA PHE A 162 16.48 -16.71 12.67
C PHE A 162 17.87 -16.06 12.55
N ARG A 163 18.33 -15.33 13.58
CA ARG A 163 19.67 -14.74 13.64
C ARG A 163 20.77 -15.80 13.61
N GLN A 164 20.60 -16.88 14.36
CA GLN A 164 21.52 -18.00 14.33
C GLN A 164 21.58 -18.69 12.96
N ALA A 165 20.44 -18.91 12.31
CA ALA A 165 20.37 -19.51 10.99
C ALA A 165 20.96 -18.58 9.91
N ALA A 166 20.62 -17.29 9.96
CA ALA A 166 21.11 -16.27 9.05
C ALA A 166 22.64 -16.14 9.10
N ALA A 167 23.20 -16.05 10.31
CA ALA A 167 24.67 -16.02 10.51
C ALA A 167 25.40 -17.25 9.93
N ARG A 168 24.68 -18.34 9.65
CA ARG A 168 25.19 -19.53 8.94
C ARG A 168 24.84 -19.57 7.45
N GLY A 169 24.42 -18.44 6.89
CA GLY A 169 24.10 -18.27 5.47
C GLY A 169 22.75 -18.86 5.06
N HIS A 170 21.77 -18.91 5.96
CA HIS A 170 20.43 -19.33 5.59
C HIS A 170 19.62 -18.14 5.08
N ARG A 171 19.50 -18.00 3.75
CA ARG A 171 18.91 -16.83 3.07
C ARG A 171 17.47 -16.48 3.51
N ARG A 172 16.60 -17.50 3.71
CA ARG A 172 15.21 -17.27 4.16
C ARG A 172 15.15 -16.83 5.63
N ALA A 173 16.08 -17.26 6.46
CA ALA A 173 16.18 -16.80 7.84
C ALA A 173 16.63 -15.33 7.89
N ALA A 174 17.60 -14.96 7.06
CA ALA A 174 18.05 -13.57 6.92
C ALA A 174 16.90 -12.67 6.45
N LEU A 175 16.10 -13.11 5.48
CA LEU A 175 14.89 -12.39 5.06
C LEU A 175 13.89 -12.21 6.22
N ARG A 176 13.58 -13.28 6.97
CA ARG A 176 12.65 -13.21 8.11
C ARG A 176 13.15 -12.30 9.22
N LEU A 177 14.45 -12.39 9.52
CA LEU A 177 15.10 -11.52 10.51
C LEU A 177 15.02 -10.05 10.08
N ALA A 178 15.34 -9.77 8.82
CA ALA A 178 15.28 -8.42 8.28
C ALA A 178 13.87 -7.83 8.35
N THR A 179 12.84 -8.63 8.01
CA THR A 179 11.43 -8.19 8.12
C THR A 179 11.06 -7.87 9.57
N SER A 180 11.45 -8.71 10.55
CA SER A 180 11.18 -8.44 11.97
C SER A 180 11.88 -7.18 12.48
N LEU A 181 13.11 -6.92 12.02
CA LEU A 181 13.86 -5.72 12.36
C LEU A 181 13.24 -4.45 11.73
N GLU A 182 12.76 -4.55 10.50
CA GLU A 182 12.05 -3.47 9.81
C GLU A 182 10.76 -3.09 10.54
N GLU A 183 9.94 -4.07 10.94
CA GLU A 183 8.72 -3.86 11.73
C GLU A 183 8.98 -3.14 13.07
N ARG A 184 10.17 -3.31 13.65
CA ARG A 184 10.60 -2.59 14.87
C ARG A 184 11.27 -1.25 14.59
N GLY A 185 11.45 -0.88 13.33
CA GLY A 185 12.13 0.36 12.94
C GLY A 185 13.66 0.30 12.97
N GLU A 186 14.26 -0.88 13.13
CA GLU A 186 15.73 -1.09 13.13
C GLU A 186 16.27 -1.17 11.68
N LEU A 187 15.99 -0.13 10.89
CA LEU A 187 16.14 -0.12 9.42
C LEU A 187 17.57 -0.36 8.96
N ALA A 188 18.58 0.10 9.72
CA ALA A 188 19.99 -0.08 9.36
C ALA A 188 20.44 -1.55 9.49
N GLU A 189 19.97 -2.29 10.49
CA GLU A 189 20.25 -3.71 10.65
C GLU A 189 19.43 -4.54 9.66
N ALA A 190 18.15 -4.20 9.49
CA ALA A 190 17.28 -4.82 8.49
C ALA A 190 17.88 -4.76 7.09
N GLY A 191 18.39 -3.60 6.69
CA GLY A 191 19.05 -3.41 5.39
C GLY A 191 20.24 -4.33 5.17
N ARG A 192 21.07 -4.55 6.19
CA ARG A 192 22.21 -5.49 6.11
C ARG A 192 21.75 -6.93 5.88
N TRP A 193 20.76 -7.38 6.63
CA TRP A 193 20.23 -8.75 6.49
C TRP A 193 19.47 -8.96 5.17
N TYR A 194 18.73 -7.93 4.70
CA TYR A 194 18.14 -7.97 3.35
C TYR A 194 19.23 -8.09 2.28
N GLN A 195 20.31 -7.33 2.41
CA GLN A 195 21.43 -7.40 1.46
C GLN A 195 22.07 -8.79 1.44
N GLU A 196 22.41 -9.36 2.60
CA GLU A 196 22.96 -10.71 2.68
C GLU A 196 22.03 -11.77 2.07
N ALA A 197 20.74 -11.69 2.36
CA ALA A 197 19.74 -12.60 1.78
C ALA A 197 19.63 -12.44 0.26
N ALA A 198 19.64 -11.20 -0.23
CA ALA A 198 19.58 -10.89 -1.65
C ALA A 198 20.83 -11.34 -2.42
N GLU A 199 22.02 -11.16 -1.82
CA GLU A 199 23.28 -11.65 -2.37
C GLU A 199 23.33 -13.19 -2.42
N ALA A 200 22.71 -13.85 -1.45
CA ALA A 200 22.53 -15.31 -1.42
C ALA A 200 21.42 -15.81 -2.37
N GLY A 201 20.82 -14.93 -3.19
CA GLY A 201 19.85 -15.29 -4.21
C GLY A 201 18.41 -15.44 -3.69
N GLU A 202 17.97 -14.62 -2.72
CA GLU A 202 16.59 -14.54 -2.30
C GLU A 202 15.91 -13.33 -2.98
N PRO A 203 15.02 -13.52 -4.00
CA PRO A 203 14.47 -12.43 -4.78
C PRO A 203 13.62 -11.46 -3.93
N ARG A 204 12.86 -12.00 -2.96
CA ARG A 204 12.05 -11.20 -2.06
C ARG A 204 12.88 -10.27 -1.18
N ALA A 205 14.08 -10.69 -0.80
CA ALA A 205 15.00 -9.84 -0.03
C ALA A 205 15.55 -8.69 -0.88
N ALA A 206 15.86 -8.96 -2.16
CA ALA A 206 16.29 -7.93 -3.09
C ALA A 206 15.17 -6.91 -3.35
N SER A 207 13.92 -7.37 -3.46
CA SER A 207 12.73 -6.52 -3.58
C SER A 207 12.56 -5.64 -2.34
N ALA A 208 12.55 -6.24 -1.14
CA ALA A 208 12.40 -5.52 0.13
C ALA A 208 13.53 -4.49 0.35
N LEU A 209 14.78 -4.86 0.06
CA LEU A 209 15.92 -3.93 0.12
C LEU A 209 15.72 -2.73 -0.80
N GLY A 210 15.18 -2.95 -2.00
CA GLY A 210 14.84 -1.88 -2.93
C GLY A 210 13.81 -0.91 -2.34
N PHE A 211 12.76 -1.40 -1.69
CA PHE A 211 11.78 -0.54 -1.02
C PHE A 211 12.40 0.23 0.16
N LEU A 212 13.20 -0.44 0.98
CA LEU A 212 13.90 0.20 2.10
C LEU A 212 14.84 1.33 1.66
N LEU A 213 15.60 1.11 0.58
CA LEU A 213 16.50 2.11 0.00
C LEU A 213 15.74 3.30 -0.57
N ARG A 214 14.62 3.08 -1.26
CA ARG A 214 13.74 4.16 -1.75
C ARG A 214 13.24 5.02 -0.60
N ASP A 215 12.76 4.40 0.47
CA ASP A 215 12.22 5.11 1.64
C ASP A 215 13.32 5.87 2.39
N GLY A 216 14.56 5.40 2.30
CA GLY A 216 15.77 6.10 2.73
C GLY A 216 16.30 7.16 1.77
N GLY A 217 15.67 7.35 0.60
CA GLY A 217 16.07 8.35 -0.41
C GLY A 217 17.13 7.89 -1.42
N ASP A 218 17.62 6.64 -1.34
CA ASP A 218 18.54 6.06 -2.34
C ASP A 218 17.75 5.41 -3.49
N GLU A 219 17.21 6.23 -4.37
CA GLU A 219 16.43 5.76 -5.54
C GLU A 219 17.30 4.93 -6.51
N ALA A 220 18.58 5.30 -6.67
CA ALA A 220 19.49 4.58 -7.57
C ALA A 220 19.84 3.18 -7.03
N GLY A 221 20.02 3.06 -5.73
CA GLY A 221 20.18 1.78 -5.04
C GLY A 221 18.94 0.91 -5.17
N ALA A 222 17.77 1.49 -4.91
CA ALA A 222 16.47 0.82 -5.04
C ALA A 222 16.27 0.25 -6.44
N GLU A 223 16.51 1.05 -7.47
CA GLU A 223 16.36 0.63 -8.87
C GLU A 223 17.26 -0.56 -9.23
N ARG A 224 18.52 -0.57 -8.76
CA ARG A 224 19.45 -1.68 -9.00
C ARG A 224 18.94 -2.99 -8.40
N TRP A 225 18.45 -2.96 -7.17
CA TRP A 225 17.95 -4.13 -6.48
C TRP A 225 16.62 -4.62 -7.05
N TRP A 226 15.70 -3.71 -7.38
CA TRP A 226 14.47 -4.07 -8.06
C TRP A 226 14.70 -4.70 -9.43
N ARG A 227 15.67 -4.19 -10.22
CA ARG A 227 16.03 -4.82 -11.51
C ARG A 227 16.54 -6.25 -11.32
N ARG A 228 17.30 -6.50 -10.27
CA ARG A 228 17.76 -7.86 -9.96
C ARG A 228 16.56 -8.74 -9.58
N ALA A 229 15.75 -8.31 -8.61
CA ALA A 229 14.57 -9.05 -8.17
C ALA A 229 13.57 -9.34 -9.31
N ALA A 230 13.29 -8.34 -10.15
CA ALA A 230 12.39 -8.47 -11.29
C ALA A 230 12.88 -9.46 -12.36
N ARG A 231 14.21 -9.56 -12.58
CA ARG A 231 14.80 -10.61 -13.44
C ARG A 231 14.60 -12.01 -12.89
N ASP A 232 14.56 -12.13 -11.58
CA ASP A 232 14.32 -13.40 -10.88
C ASP A 232 12.82 -13.67 -10.68
N GLY A 233 11.94 -12.86 -11.34
CA GLY A 233 10.50 -13.05 -11.37
C GLY A 233 9.72 -12.43 -10.20
N ASP A 234 10.30 -11.46 -9.48
CA ASP A 234 9.58 -10.74 -8.42
C ASP A 234 8.65 -9.68 -9.02
N GLY A 235 7.34 -9.93 -8.90
CA GLY A 235 6.28 -9.04 -9.42
C GLY A 235 6.26 -7.66 -8.79
N PRO A 236 6.28 -7.55 -7.44
CA PRO A 236 6.35 -6.26 -6.74
C PRO A 236 7.53 -5.38 -7.17
N ALA A 237 8.72 -5.94 -7.33
CA ALA A 237 9.88 -5.21 -7.82
C ALA A 237 9.70 -4.71 -9.27
N ALA A 238 9.14 -5.56 -10.14
CA ALA A 238 8.82 -5.16 -11.51
C ALA A 238 7.78 -4.03 -11.53
N ASN A 239 6.76 -4.11 -10.67
CA ASN A 239 5.76 -3.05 -10.54
C ASN A 239 6.38 -1.73 -10.04
N ALA A 240 7.27 -1.78 -9.06
CA ALA A 240 8.00 -0.62 -8.54
C ALA A 240 8.87 0.05 -9.62
N LEU A 241 9.57 -0.75 -10.45
CA LEU A 241 10.32 -0.23 -11.61
C LEU A 241 9.40 0.44 -12.61
N GLY A 242 8.24 -0.14 -12.88
CA GLY A 242 7.23 0.46 -13.74
C GLY A 242 6.77 1.82 -13.23
N ALA A 243 6.53 1.94 -11.91
CA ALA A 243 6.15 3.21 -11.30
C ALA A 243 7.27 4.25 -11.39
N LEU A 244 8.52 3.86 -11.14
CA LEU A 244 9.68 4.72 -11.27
C LEU A 244 9.86 5.25 -12.70
N CYS A 245 9.77 4.37 -13.70
CA CYS A 245 9.83 4.75 -15.11
C CYS A 245 8.66 5.69 -15.49
N ALA A 246 7.46 5.44 -14.96
CA ALA A 246 6.29 6.29 -15.22
C ALA A 246 6.48 7.71 -14.65
N GLN A 247 7.05 7.85 -13.45
CA GLN A 247 7.38 9.14 -12.82
C GLN A 247 8.41 9.92 -13.65
N ARG A 248 9.38 9.23 -14.25
CA ARG A 248 10.39 9.83 -15.15
C ARG A 248 9.84 10.13 -16.55
N GLY A 249 8.61 9.78 -16.84
CA GLY A 249 8.00 9.95 -18.16
C GLY A 249 8.41 8.88 -19.20
N GLU A 250 9.14 7.85 -18.80
CA GLU A 250 9.63 6.75 -19.63
C GLU A 250 8.52 5.72 -19.89
N ARG A 251 7.47 6.15 -20.59
CA ARG A 251 6.20 5.42 -20.74
C ARG A 251 6.35 4.00 -21.32
N GLN A 252 7.27 3.81 -22.28
CA GLN A 252 7.47 2.51 -22.90
C GLN A 252 8.12 1.51 -21.94
N GLU A 253 9.12 1.95 -21.18
CA GLU A 253 9.77 1.13 -20.15
C GLU A 253 8.80 0.82 -19.01
N ALA A 254 8.02 1.81 -18.56
CA ALA A 254 6.97 1.60 -17.56
C ALA A 254 5.98 0.50 -18.00
N GLN A 255 5.53 0.55 -19.26
CA GLN A 255 4.64 -0.45 -19.80
C GLN A 255 5.27 -1.85 -19.84
N ARG A 256 6.56 -1.98 -20.15
CA ARG A 256 7.29 -3.25 -20.14
C ARG A 256 7.36 -3.84 -18.74
N TRP A 257 7.73 -3.02 -17.76
CA TRP A 257 7.85 -3.46 -16.37
C TRP A 257 6.51 -3.82 -15.74
N TYR A 258 5.44 -3.08 -16.01
CA TYR A 258 4.11 -3.43 -15.54
C TYR A 258 3.59 -4.75 -16.15
N ARG A 259 3.95 -5.04 -17.42
CA ARG A 259 3.66 -6.35 -18.01
C ARG A 259 4.44 -7.46 -17.33
N ALA A 260 5.73 -7.25 -17.08
CA ALA A 260 6.55 -8.22 -16.34
C ALA A 260 5.99 -8.48 -14.93
N ALA A 261 5.52 -7.45 -14.22
CA ALA A 261 4.85 -7.60 -12.94
C ALA A 261 3.60 -8.49 -13.05
N LEU A 262 2.77 -8.23 -14.04
CA LEU A 262 1.55 -9.00 -14.30
C LEU A 262 1.86 -10.47 -14.66
N ASP A 263 2.88 -10.72 -15.48
CA ASP A 263 3.32 -12.06 -15.86
C ASP A 263 3.90 -12.83 -14.65
N ALA A 264 4.47 -12.11 -13.70
CA ALA A 264 4.91 -12.65 -12.40
C ALA A 264 3.77 -12.80 -11.36
N GLY A 265 2.52 -12.51 -11.75
CA GLY A 265 1.33 -12.67 -10.90
C GLY A 265 0.98 -11.46 -10.02
N ASP A 266 1.67 -10.32 -10.16
CA ASP A 266 1.30 -9.10 -9.47
C ASP A 266 0.17 -8.37 -10.22
N THR A 267 -1.03 -8.43 -9.65
CA THR A 267 -2.23 -7.80 -10.22
C THR A 267 -2.16 -6.28 -10.29
N ASN A 268 -1.30 -5.63 -9.46
CA ASN A 268 -1.04 -4.20 -9.53
C ASN A 268 -0.46 -3.79 -10.89
N GLY A 269 0.29 -4.68 -11.54
CA GLY A 269 0.80 -4.47 -12.91
C GLY A 269 -0.32 -4.18 -13.92
N ALA A 270 -1.44 -4.92 -13.86
CA ALA A 270 -2.60 -4.68 -14.73
C ALA A 270 -3.29 -3.35 -14.41
N PHE A 271 -3.46 -3.05 -13.12
CA PHE A 271 -4.04 -1.78 -12.67
C PHE A 271 -3.21 -0.58 -13.14
N ASN A 272 -1.89 -0.64 -12.96
CA ASN A 272 -0.98 0.43 -13.38
C ASN A 272 -0.88 0.57 -14.91
N LEU A 273 -0.99 -0.54 -15.66
CA LEU A 273 -1.14 -0.49 -17.13
C LEU A 273 -2.43 0.25 -17.54
N ALA A 274 -3.52 0.00 -16.81
CA ALA A 274 -4.78 0.69 -17.06
C ALA A 274 -4.67 2.19 -16.80
N LEU A 275 -4.07 2.59 -15.67
CA LEU A 275 -3.80 4.00 -15.34
C LEU A 275 -2.93 4.67 -16.41
N LEU A 276 -1.86 3.99 -16.85
CA LEU A 276 -0.98 4.49 -17.90
C LEU A 276 -1.72 4.71 -19.24
N CYS A 277 -2.60 3.76 -19.61
CA CYS A 277 -3.44 3.88 -20.80
C CYS A 277 -4.47 5.01 -20.68
N ALA A 278 -5.13 5.12 -19.52
CA ALA A 278 -6.11 6.19 -19.25
C ALA A 278 -5.47 7.57 -19.33
N GLY A 279 -4.30 7.77 -18.73
CA GLY A 279 -3.52 9.01 -18.81
C GLY A 279 -3.05 9.38 -20.22
N GLN A 280 -3.10 8.44 -21.16
CA GLN A 280 -2.81 8.64 -22.60
C GLN A 280 -4.08 8.79 -23.44
N GLY A 281 -5.27 8.84 -22.84
CA GLY A 281 -6.54 8.90 -23.55
C GLY A 281 -6.98 7.57 -24.20
N ARG A 282 -6.23 6.47 -23.99
CA ARG A 282 -6.52 5.16 -24.57
C ARG A 282 -7.53 4.39 -23.72
N MET A 283 -8.74 4.95 -23.60
CA MET A 283 -9.76 4.49 -22.65
C MET A 283 -10.21 3.03 -22.88
N THR A 284 -10.30 2.58 -24.14
CA THR A 284 -10.67 1.17 -24.45
C THR A 284 -9.62 0.18 -23.94
N GLN A 285 -8.34 0.52 -24.07
CA GLN A 285 -7.26 -0.32 -23.53
C GLN A 285 -7.22 -0.25 -22.00
N ALA A 286 -7.45 0.92 -21.42
CA ALA A 286 -7.53 1.09 -19.97
C ALA A 286 -8.64 0.19 -19.38
N GLU A 287 -9.81 0.17 -20.00
CA GLU A 287 -10.93 -0.70 -19.59
C GLU A 287 -10.55 -2.18 -19.60
N GLN A 288 -9.88 -2.64 -20.65
CA GLN A 288 -9.44 -4.05 -20.74
C GLN A 288 -8.51 -4.42 -19.59
N TRP A 289 -7.57 -3.54 -19.25
CA TRP A 289 -6.62 -3.78 -18.15
C TRP A 289 -7.29 -3.66 -16.78
N TYR A 290 -8.18 -2.67 -16.58
CA TYR A 290 -8.98 -2.59 -15.35
C TYR A 290 -9.82 -3.84 -15.16
N ARG A 291 -10.49 -4.32 -16.21
CA ARG A 291 -11.30 -5.54 -16.18
C ARG A 291 -10.45 -6.76 -15.79
N ARG A 292 -9.24 -6.90 -16.35
CA ARG A 292 -8.32 -7.99 -16.01
C ARG A 292 -7.91 -7.93 -14.53
N ALA A 293 -7.54 -6.76 -14.02
CA ALA A 293 -7.21 -6.59 -12.60
C ALA A 293 -8.42 -6.82 -11.69
N ALA A 294 -9.61 -6.33 -12.06
CA ALA A 294 -10.84 -6.50 -11.30
C ALA A 294 -11.30 -7.96 -11.20
N TYR A 295 -11.15 -8.75 -12.27
CA TYR A 295 -11.39 -10.19 -12.22
C TYR A 295 -10.41 -10.92 -11.29
N ALA A 296 -9.17 -10.45 -11.21
CA ALA A 296 -8.17 -10.97 -10.27
C ALA A 296 -8.37 -10.48 -8.82
N GLY A 297 -9.44 -9.73 -8.53
CA GLY A 297 -9.80 -9.30 -7.19
C GLY A 297 -9.19 -7.96 -6.76
N HIS A 298 -8.60 -7.20 -7.67
CA HIS A 298 -8.05 -5.87 -7.34
C HIS A 298 -9.20 -4.86 -7.13
N ARG A 299 -9.42 -4.44 -5.89
CA ARG A 299 -10.57 -3.61 -5.51
C ARG A 299 -10.56 -2.22 -6.15
N GLU A 300 -9.40 -1.56 -6.23
CA GLU A 300 -9.25 -0.25 -6.85
C GLU A 300 -9.49 -0.31 -8.36
N ALA A 301 -9.11 -1.43 -9.00
CA ALA A 301 -9.40 -1.66 -10.42
C ALA A 301 -10.89 -1.88 -10.66
N SER A 302 -11.58 -2.59 -9.75
CA SER A 302 -13.04 -2.75 -9.82
C SER A 302 -13.76 -1.40 -9.71
N ASN A 303 -13.35 -0.56 -8.76
CA ASN A 303 -13.88 0.80 -8.62
C ASN A 303 -13.60 1.66 -9.87
N ALA A 304 -12.35 1.65 -10.37
CA ALA A 304 -11.97 2.41 -11.55
C ALA A 304 -12.72 1.96 -12.83
N LEU A 305 -12.92 0.64 -12.98
CA LEU A 305 -13.73 0.08 -14.07
C LEU A 305 -15.17 0.56 -13.99
N ALA A 306 -15.77 0.51 -12.81
CA ALA A 306 -17.13 0.97 -12.58
C ALA A 306 -17.29 2.47 -12.89
N VAL A 307 -16.37 3.30 -12.45
CA VAL A 307 -16.36 4.75 -12.78
C VAL A 307 -16.27 4.96 -14.28
N LEU A 308 -15.45 4.19 -14.98
CA LEU A 308 -15.29 4.31 -16.43
C LEU A 308 -16.57 3.88 -17.17
N LEU A 309 -17.25 2.82 -16.73
CA LEU A 309 -18.55 2.39 -17.28
C LEU A 309 -19.62 3.45 -17.03
N LEU A 310 -19.68 4.01 -15.83
CA LEU A 310 -20.62 5.07 -15.48
C LEU A 310 -20.42 6.34 -16.34
N GLN A 311 -19.17 6.74 -16.59
CA GLN A 311 -18.85 7.86 -17.48
C GLN A 311 -19.33 7.65 -18.93
N ARG A 312 -19.45 6.40 -19.36
CA ARG A 312 -20.03 6.02 -20.67
C ARG A 312 -21.55 5.91 -20.67
N GLY A 313 -22.19 6.13 -19.53
CA GLY A 313 -23.63 5.99 -19.35
C GLY A 313 -24.10 4.58 -19.04
N ASP A 314 -23.19 3.62 -18.86
CA ASP A 314 -23.52 2.24 -18.49
C ASP A 314 -23.58 2.08 -16.96
N ALA A 315 -24.66 2.59 -16.38
CA ALA A 315 -24.88 2.53 -14.94
C ALA A 315 -25.19 1.10 -14.44
N GLU A 316 -25.84 0.28 -15.28
CA GLU A 316 -26.16 -1.11 -14.94
C GLU A 316 -24.91 -1.98 -14.96
N GLY A 317 -24.01 -1.77 -15.93
CA GLY A 317 -22.73 -2.46 -15.99
C GLY A 317 -21.74 -2.02 -14.90
N ALA A 318 -21.87 -0.79 -14.37
CA ALA A 318 -20.98 -0.27 -13.32
C ALA A 318 -21.30 -0.83 -11.93
N GLU A 319 -22.57 -1.00 -11.60
CA GLU A 319 -23.06 -1.38 -10.27
C GLU A 319 -22.42 -2.67 -9.71
N PRO A 320 -22.34 -3.79 -10.45
CA PRO A 320 -21.71 -5.02 -9.93
C PRO A 320 -20.22 -4.82 -9.55
N TRP A 321 -19.52 -3.95 -10.27
CA TRP A 321 -18.11 -3.68 -10.01
C TRP A 321 -17.93 -2.76 -8.80
N PHE A 322 -18.81 -1.76 -8.62
CA PHE A 322 -18.83 -0.97 -7.39
C PHE A 322 -19.15 -1.86 -6.18
N SER A 323 -20.15 -2.75 -6.28
CA SER A 323 -20.51 -3.68 -5.20
C SER A 323 -19.34 -4.57 -4.82
N LYS A 324 -18.69 -5.19 -5.81
CA LYS A 324 -17.51 -6.04 -5.59
C LYS A 324 -16.36 -5.27 -4.93
N ALA A 325 -16.13 -4.02 -5.34
CA ALA A 325 -15.09 -3.18 -4.74
C ALA A 325 -15.45 -2.77 -3.30
N ALA A 326 -16.70 -2.39 -3.04
CA ALA A 326 -17.17 -2.01 -1.72
C ALA A 326 -17.14 -3.19 -0.73
N GLU A 327 -17.57 -4.37 -1.15
CA GLU A 327 -17.46 -5.62 -0.37
C GLU A 327 -15.99 -5.96 -0.04
N ALA A 328 -15.07 -5.64 -0.93
CA ALA A 328 -13.63 -5.77 -0.71
C ALA A 328 -13.03 -4.61 0.14
N GLY A 329 -13.88 -3.72 0.68
CA GLY A 329 -13.48 -2.63 1.56
C GLY A 329 -13.03 -1.36 0.86
N SER A 330 -13.41 -1.13 -0.41
CA SER A 330 -13.19 0.15 -1.07
C SER A 330 -14.20 1.19 -0.60
N VAL A 331 -13.71 2.16 0.16
CA VAL A 331 -14.53 3.26 0.71
C VAL A 331 -15.10 4.14 -0.40
N ASP A 332 -14.29 4.43 -1.42
CA ASP A 332 -14.71 5.21 -2.59
C ASP A 332 -15.79 4.48 -3.40
N ALA A 333 -15.73 3.16 -3.51
CA ALA A 333 -16.74 2.38 -4.22
C ALA A 333 -18.09 2.39 -3.46
N ALA A 334 -18.06 2.28 -2.13
CA ALA A 334 -19.27 2.42 -1.32
C ALA A 334 -19.90 3.81 -1.49
N PHE A 335 -19.10 4.88 -1.50
CA PHE A 335 -19.58 6.22 -1.78
C PHE A 335 -20.18 6.33 -3.19
N ASN A 336 -19.53 5.79 -4.21
CA ASN A 336 -20.00 5.80 -5.59
C ASN A 336 -21.31 5.00 -5.77
N LEU A 337 -21.49 3.88 -5.05
CA LEU A 337 -22.78 3.18 -4.98
C LEU A 337 -23.86 4.05 -4.38
N GLY A 338 -23.56 4.78 -3.31
CA GLY A 338 -24.47 5.74 -2.73
C GLY A 338 -24.92 6.79 -3.75
N ILE A 339 -24.00 7.33 -4.55
CA ILE A 339 -24.32 8.27 -5.64
C ILE A 339 -25.20 7.60 -6.70
N LEU A 340 -24.85 6.37 -7.10
CA LEU A 340 -25.59 5.64 -8.14
C LEU A 340 -27.05 5.41 -7.73
N HIS A 341 -27.29 4.91 -6.51
CA HIS A 341 -28.62 4.69 -5.98
C HIS A 341 -29.41 6.01 -5.75
N ALA A 342 -28.71 7.07 -5.29
CA ALA A 342 -29.32 8.40 -5.16
C ALA A 342 -29.79 8.96 -6.51
N GLY A 343 -29.03 8.73 -7.58
CA GLY A 343 -29.42 9.12 -8.95
C GLY A 343 -30.63 8.37 -9.52
N ARG A 344 -31.01 7.24 -8.91
CA ARG A 344 -32.20 6.45 -9.24
C ARG A 344 -33.36 6.67 -8.27
N ASP A 345 -33.26 7.65 -7.38
CA ASP A 345 -34.22 7.91 -6.29
C ASP A 345 -34.39 6.75 -5.27
N GLU A 346 -33.41 5.82 -5.23
CA GLU A 346 -33.38 4.69 -4.32
C GLU A 346 -32.76 5.10 -2.99
N THR A 347 -33.46 6.00 -2.28
CA THR A 347 -32.93 6.72 -1.09
C THR A 347 -32.47 5.80 0.05
N ALA A 348 -33.14 4.66 0.28
CA ALA A 348 -32.76 3.74 1.34
C ALA A 348 -31.41 3.04 1.07
N GLN A 349 -31.18 2.59 -0.18
CA GLN A 349 -29.93 1.98 -0.60
C GLN A 349 -28.79 3.01 -0.63
N ALA A 350 -29.09 4.22 -1.15
CA ALA A 350 -28.13 5.33 -1.15
C ALA A 350 -27.63 5.63 0.27
N ARG A 351 -28.56 5.75 1.22
CA ARG A 351 -28.23 5.99 2.64
C ARG A 351 -27.39 4.87 3.21
N HIS A 352 -27.76 3.63 2.98
CA HIS A 352 -27.00 2.46 3.47
C HIS A 352 -25.51 2.52 3.04
N TRP A 353 -25.26 2.80 1.76
CA TRP A 353 -23.91 2.88 1.25
C TRP A 353 -23.15 4.12 1.72
N TYR A 354 -23.84 5.27 1.85
CA TYR A 354 -23.22 6.46 2.46
C TYR A 354 -22.85 6.22 3.93
N GLU A 355 -23.70 5.52 4.70
CA GLU A 355 -23.40 5.18 6.10
C GLU A 355 -22.18 4.26 6.20
N GLN A 356 -22.06 3.26 5.33
CA GLN A 356 -20.85 2.41 5.27
C GLN A 356 -19.61 3.21 4.91
N ALA A 357 -19.67 4.06 3.89
CA ALA A 357 -18.54 4.87 3.49
C ALA A 357 -18.15 5.90 4.57
N ALA A 358 -19.12 6.54 5.22
CA ALA A 358 -18.89 7.50 6.29
C ALA A 358 -18.28 6.83 7.53
N ALA A 359 -18.77 5.65 7.91
CA ALA A 359 -18.19 4.85 9.00
C ALA A 359 -16.73 4.46 8.74
N ALA A 360 -16.37 4.28 7.47
CA ALA A 360 -15.00 4.05 7.03
C ALA A 360 -14.17 5.34 6.82
N GLY A 361 -14.73 6.51 7.18
CA GLY A 361 -14.04 7.79 7.17
C GLY A 361 -14.14 8.60 5.87
N HIS A 362 -15.07 8.27 4.95
CA HIS A 362 -15.23 9.05 3.72
C HIS A 362 -15.94 10.39 3.98
N PRO A 363 -15.27 11.55 3.80
CA PRO A 363 -15.81 12.84 4.22
C PRO A 363 -17.03 13.28 3.42
N GLU A 364 -17.03 13.03 2.10
CA GLU A 364 -18.17 13.43 1.26
C GLU A 364 -19.40 12.54 1.51
N ALA A 365 -19.24 11.29 1.95
CA ALA A 365 -20.36 10.45 2.36
C ALA A 365 -21.03 10.99 3.64
N ALA A 366 -20.23 11.38 4.62
CA ALA A 366 -20.71 12.03 5.84
C ALA A 366 -21.47 13.34 5.51
N LEU A 367 -20.93 14.13 4.56
CA LEU A 367 -21.60 15.33 4.07
C LEU A 367 -22.98 15.00 3.45
N GLN A 368 -23.10 13.95 2.63
CA GLN A 368 -24.37 13.58 2.00
C GLN A 368 -25.42 13.18 3.05
N ILE A 369 -25.05 12.40 4.05
CA ILE A 369 -25.94 12.03 5.17
C ILE A 369 -26.43 13.30 5.90
N ALA A 370 -25.53 14.21 6.23
CA ALA A 370 -25.87 15.46 6.89
C ALA A 370 -26.83 16.32 6.06
N VAL A 371 -26.58 16.41 4.76
CA VAL A 371 -27.47 17.16 3.83
C VAL A 371 -28.86 16.54 3.77
N GLU A 372 -28.95 15.22 3.77
CA GLU A 372 -30.23 14.51 3.78
C GLU A 372 -31.01 14.76 5.08
N LEU A 373 -30.34 14.64 6.24
CA LEU A 373 -30.94 14.93 7.55
C LEU A 373 -31.44 16.36 7.67
N LEU A 374 -30.70 17.34 7.16
CA LEU A 374 -31.09 18.76 7.17
C LEU A 374 -32.22 19.06 6.20
N ARG A 375 -32.33 18.36 5.07
CA ARG A 375 -33.44 18.52 4.11
C ARG A 375 -34.76 17.95 4.63
N ALA A 376 -34.72 16.87 5.38
CA ALA A 376 -35.89 16.23 5.95
C ALA A 376 -36.62 17.14 6.97
N GLY A 377 -36.04 18.27 7.35
CA GLY A 377 -36.64 19.23 8.29
C GLY A 377 -36.85 18.66 9.68
N GLY A 378 -35.97 17.75 10.08
CA GLY A 378 -36.15 16.83 11.17
C GLY A 378 -36.08 17.40 12.58
N SER A 379 -36.23 16.51 13.52
CA SER A 379 -36.19 16.75 14.97
C SER A 379 -34.83 17.35 15.42
N GLU A 380 -34.81 17.87 16.63
CA GLU A 380 -33.56 18.31 17.26
C GLU A 380 -32.47 17.19 17.28
N ALA A 381 -32.91 15.93 17.34
CA ALA A 381 -32.03 14.77 17.23
C ALA A 381 -31.39 14.66 15.82
N ASP A 382 -32.15 14.90 14.78
CA ASP A 382 -31.63 14.88 13.40
C ASP A 382 -30.64 16.02 13.15
N GLN A 383 -30.90 17.19 13.75
CA GLN A 383 -29.98 18.33 13.66
C GLN A 383 -28.64 18.03 14.36
N ARG A 384 -28.67 17.37 15.53
CA ARG A 384 -27.44 16.93 16.24
C ARG A 384 -26.67 15.90 15.42
N ARG A 385 -27.36 14.90 14.88
CA ARG A 385 -26.73 13.89 14.00
C ARG A 385 -26.14 14.53 12.73
N ALA A 386 -26.85 15.49 12.15
CA ALA A 386 -26.33 16.22 10.99
C ALA A 386 -25.06 17.00 11.34
N GLU A 387 -24.99 17.61 12.53
CA GLU A 387 -23.79 18.30 13.00
C GLU A 387 -22.62 17.33 13.23
N GLU A 388 -22.87 16.17 13.83
CA GLU A 388 -21.85 15.11 13.99
C GLU A 388 -21.27 14.68 12.64
N HIS A 389 -22.14 14.44 11.65
CA HIS A 389 -21.69 14.08 10.32
C HIS A 389 -20.98 15.24 9.57
N LEU A 390 -21.42 16.49 9.77
CA LEU A 390 -20.70 17.65 9.22
C LEU A 390 -19.32 17.82 9.86
N THR A 391 -19.20 17.53 11.15
CA THR A 391 -17.91 17.56 11.85
C THR A 391 -16.97 16.50 11.29
N LEU A 392 -17.43 15.25 11.13
CA LEU A 392 -16.65 14.18 10.50
C LEU A 392 -16.24 14.56 9.05
N ALA A 393 -17.16 15.15 8.28
CA ALA A 393 -16.87 15.61 6.93
C ALA A 393 -15.78 16.72 6.94
N ALA A 394 -15.90 17.70 7.82
CA ALA A 394 -14.97 18.83 7.92
C ALA A 394 -13.58 18.38 8.37
N GLU A 395 -13.51 17.54 9.40
CA GLU A 395 -12.25 16.95 9.91
C GLU A 395 -11.59 16.04 8.86
N GLY A 396 -12.39 15.29 8.11
CA GLY A 396 -11.93 14.48 6.97
C GLY A 396 -11.50 15.31 5.76
N GLY A 397 -11.69 16.64 5.79
CA GLY A 397 -11.21 17.54 4.76
C GLY A 397 -12.25 17.98 3.72
N SER A 398 -13.54 17.68 3.88
CA SER A 398 -14.58 18.22 3.02
C SER A 398 -14.72 19.74 3.18
N VAL A 399 -14.43 20.46 2.12
CA VAL A 399 -14.49 21.94 2.10
C VAL A 399 -15.93 22.43 2.21
N GLU A 400 -16.86 21.77 1.55
CA GLU A 400 -18.30 22.07 1.66
C GLU A 400 -18.84 21.66 3.03
N GLY A 401 -18.34 20.53 3.61
CA GLY A 401 -18.65 20.08 4.96
C GLY A 401 -18.28 21.13 6.01
N ALA A 402 -17.07 21.64 5.96
CA ALA A 402 -16.60 22.70 6.86
C ALA A 402 -17.43 23.99 6.72
N PHE A 403 -17.77 24.39 5.49
CA PHE A 403 -18.62 25.57 5.28
C PHE A 403 -20.03 25.36 5.86
N ARG A 404 -20.65 24.22 5.65
CA ARG A 404 -22.00 23.92 6.17
C ARG A 404 -22.04 23.80 7.68
N LEU A 405 -20.99 23.20 8.26
CA LEU A 405 -20.81 23.16 9.71
C LEU A 405 -20.72 24.57 10.30
N ALA A 406 -19.90 25.44 9.69
CA ALA A 406 -19.79 26.83 10.11
C ALA A 406 -21.15 27.56 10.06
N VAL A 407 -21.92 27.38 9.00
CA VAL A 407 -23.28 27.97 8.89
C VAL A 407 -24.21 27.46 9.99
N LEU A 408 -24.12 26.18 10.35
CA LEU A 408 -24.97 25.59 11.38
C LEU A 408 -24.60 26.16 12.77
N ILE A 409 -23.31 26.25 13.07
CA ILE A 409 -22.78 26.78 14.33
C ILE A 409 -23.11 28.28 14.46
N GLU A 410 -22.95 29.06 13.37
CA GLU A 410 -23.32 30.48 13.34
C GLU A 410 -24.79 30.73 13.69
N ARG A 411 -25.69 29.87 13.17
CA ARG A 411 -27.13 29.98 13.50
C ARG A 411 -27.44 29.75 14.99
N ARG A 412 -26.58 29.07 15.72
CA ARG A 412 -26.68 28.88 17.18
C ARG A 412 -26.08 30.05 17.98
N GLY A 413 -25.43 31.00 17.31
CA GLY A 413 -24.83 32.16 17.94
C GLY A 413 -23.39 31.98 18.40
N ASP A 414 -22.72 30.85 18.08
CA ASP A 414 -21.29 30.67 18.35
C ASP A 414 -20.44 31.17 17.17
N GLU A 415 -20.26 32.48 17.15
CA GLU A 415 -19.53 33.14 16.05
C GLU A 415 -18.05 32.74 16.01
N GLU A 416 -17.43 32.48 17.15
CA GLU A 416 -15.99 32.14 17.23
C GLU A 416 -15.73 30.74 16.65
N ALA A 417 -16.53 29.75 17.02
CA ALA A 417 -16.42 28.41 16.46
C ALA A 417 -16.76 28.39 14.97
N ALA A 418 -17.78 29.16 14.55
CA ALA A 418 -18.14 29.28 13.14
C ALA A 418 -16.99 29.89 12.32
N GLU A 419 -16.33 30.93 12.81
CA GLU A 419 -15.22 31.58 12.12
C GLU A 419 -14.04 30.65 11.90
N ARG A 420 -13.74 29.75 12.85
CA ARG A 420 -12.70 28.71 12.68
C ARG A 420 -13.00 27.81 11.49
N TRP A 421 -14.21 27.31 11.37
CA TRP A 421 -14.61 26.44 10.25
C TRP A 421 -14.74 27.20 8.93
N TYR A 422 -15.21 28.45 8.95
CA TYR A 422 -15.16 29.31 7.76
C TYR A 422 -13.73 29.51 7.29
N THR A 423 -12.78 29.69 8.21
CA THR A 423 -11.35 29.86 7.88
C THR A 423 -10.80 28.60 7.23
N ALA A 424 -11.05 27.41 7.81
CA ALA A 424 -10.64 26.14 7.24
C ALA A 424 -11.18 25.91 5.81
N ALA A 425 -12.44 26.28 5.56
CA ALA A 425 -13.02 26.20 4.23
C ALA A 425 -12.45 27.27 3.27
N ALA A 426 -12.28 28.50 3.74
CA ALA A 426 -11.81 29.62 2.92
C ALA A 426 -10.36 29.46 2.46
N GLU A 427 -9.48 28.96 3.31
CA GLU A 427 -8.08 28.65 2.97
C GLU A 427 -7.95 27.60 1.87
N ARG A 428 -8.94 26.69 1.77
CA ARG A 428 -9.05 25.70 0.70
C ARG A 428 -9.84 26.20 -0.52
N GLY A 429 -10.12 27.52 -0.59
CA GLY A 429 -10.72 28.17 -1.74
C GLY A 429 -12.25 28.20 -1.77
N HIS A 430 -12.95 27.91 -0.67
CA HIS A 430 -14.41 27.97 -0.65
C HIS A 430 -14.92 29.41 -0.73
N ARG A 431 -15.41 29.80 -1.90
CA ARG A 431 -15.78 31.20 -2.23
C ARG A 431 -16.81 31.83 -1.28
N ARG A 432 -17.79 31.06 -0.82
CA ARG A 432 -18.83 31.56 0.12
C ARG A 432 -18.24 31.79 1.52
N ALA A 433 -17.34 30.90 1.97
CA ALA A 433 -16.65 31.07 3.25
C ALA A 433 -15.76 32.33 3.24
N GLN A 434 -15.04 32.56 2.14
CA GLN A 434 -14.24 33.78 1.95
C GLN A 434 -15.10 35.05 2.04
N VAL A 435 -16.29 35.03 1.42
CA VAL A 435 -17.23 36.18 1.55
C VAL A 435 -17.68 36.37 2.99
N ARG A 436 -18.01 35.28 3.71
CA ARG A 436 -18.44 35.35 5.12
C ARG A 436 -17.34 35.89 6.01
N LEU A 437 -16.12 35.41 5.89
CA LEU A 437 -14.96 35.95 6.64
C LEU A 437 -14.71 37.42 6.32
N GLY A 438 -14.83 37.79 5.05
CA GLY A 438 -14.75 39.19 4.66
C GLY A 438 -15.83 40.04 5.33
N MET A 439 -17.05 39.52 5.47
CA MET A 439 -18.14 40.22 6.18
C MET A 439 -17.86 40.31 7.69
N CYS A 440 -17.38 39.27 8.34
CA CYS A 440 -17.00 39.27 9.74
C CYS A 440 -15.87 40.28 10.03
N ALA A 441 -14.84 40.29 9.17
CA ALA A 441 -13.75 41.26 9.29
C ALA A 441 -14.26 42.71 9.07
N ALA A 442 -15.10 42.95 8.08
CA ALA A 442 -15.67 44.25 7.81
C ALA A 442 -16.57 44.76 8.98
N ALA A 443 -17.30 43.83 9.63
CA ALA A 443 -18.12 44.17 10.80
C ALA A 443 -17.27 44.63 12.02
N ARG A 444 -16.01 44.14 12.12
CA ARG A 444 -15.03 44.51 13.13
C ARG A 444 -14.15 45.70 12.72
N ASP A 445 -14.48 46.31 11.59
CA ASP A 445 -13.72 47.40 10.96
C ASP A 445 -12.27 47.04 10.57
N ASP A 446 -11.98 45.73 10.43
CA ASP A 446 -10.71 45.23 9.89
C ASP A 446 -10.77 45.24 8.34
N VAL A 447 -10.51 46.43 7.81
CA VAL A 447 -10.55 46.68 6.35
C VAL A 447 -9.54 45.83 5.59
N VAL A 448 -8.36 45.58 6.15
CA VAL A 448 -7.27 44.86 5.50
C VAL A 448 -7.65 43.37 5.30
N THR A 449 -8.09 42.74 6.38
CA THR A 449 -8.53 41.34 6.34
C THR A 449 -9.79 41.18 5.49
N ALA A 450 -10.74 42.10 5.58
CA ALA A 450 -11.96 42.10 4.75
C ALA A 450 -11.60 42.18 3.25
N ALA A 451 -10.73 43.12 2.88
CA ALA A 451 -10.27 43.25 1.48
C ALA A 451 -9.56 42.01 0.97
N ARG A 452 -8.71 41.38 1.79
CA ARG A 452 -8.01 40.13 1.44
C ARG A 452 -8.99 39.02 1.09
N TRP A 453 -9.98 38.75 1.94
CA TRP A 453 -10.93 37.69 1.72
C TRP A 453 -11.90 37.96 0.59
N TYR A 454 -12.41 39.19 0.46
CA TYR A 454 -13.25 39.57 -0.67
C TYR A 454 -12.52 39.47 -2.00
N ARG A 455 -11.24 39.87 -2.05
CA ARG A 455 -10.39 39.76 -3.23
C ARG A 455 -10.18 38.30 -3.62
N ALA A 456 -9.80 37.44 -2.67
CA ALA A 456 -9.63 36.00 -2.91
C ALA A 456 -10.91 35.38 -3.50
N SER A 457 -12.07 35.70 -2.92
CA SER A 457 -13.35 35.24 -3.42
C SER A 457 -13.67 35.77 -4.82
N ALA A 458 -13.38 37.04 -5.09
CA ALA A 458 -13.63 37.68 -6.37
C ALA A 458 -12.74 37.11 -7.49
N GLU A 459 -11.47 36.88 -7.19
CA GLU A 459 -10.50 36.26 -8.11
C GLU A 459 -10.90 34.82 -8.44
N ALA A 460 -11.49 34.09 -7.48
CA ALA A 460 -12.09 32.77 -7.68
C ALA A 460 -13.44 32.82 -8.43
N GLY A 461 -13.87 33.99 -8.95
CA GLY A 461 -15.07 34.16 -9.75
C GLY A 461 -16.36 34.38 -8.95
N SER A 462 -16.29 34.77 -7.69
CA SER A 462 -17.48 35.09 -6.90
C SER A 462 -17.99 36.50 -7.20
N ARG A 463 -19.19 36.62 -7.81
CA ARG A 463 -19.83 37.90 -8.02
C ARG A 463 -20.14 38.66 -6.72
N ASN A 464 -20.43 37.95 -5.62
CA ASN A 464 -20.68 38.54 -4.32
C ASN A 464 -19.36 39.06 -3.68
N GLY A 465 -18.24 38.31 -3.83
CA GLY A 465 -16.92 38.76 -3.40
C GLY A 465 -16.49 40.05 -4.11
N ALA A 466 -16.65 40.09 -5.43
CA ALA A 466 -16.33 41.26 -6.25
C ALA A 466 -17.23 42.47 -5.88
N PHE A 467 -18.52 42.27 -5.64
CA PHE A 467 -19.43 43.31 -5.21
C PHE A 467 -19.03 43.89 -3.83
N ASN A 468 -18.79 43.01 -2.84
CA ASN A 468 -18.44 43.46 -1.49
C ASN A 468 -17.07 44.14 -1.45
N LEU A 469 -16.09 43.65 -2.26
CA LEU A 469 -14.80 44.34 -2.40
C LEU A 469 -14.98 45.76 -2.95
N GLY A 470 -15.83 45.90 -3.97
CA GLY A 470 -16.17 47.23 -4.53
C GLY A 470 -16.85 48.14 -3.53
N LEU A 471 -17.73 47.62 -2.66
CA LEU A 471 -18.35 48.43 -1.58
C LEU A 471 -17.29 48.86 -0.56
N LEU A 472 -16.41 47.97 -0.16
CA LEU A 472 -15.33 48.27 0.80
C LEU A 472 -14.40 49.35 0.23
N LEU A 473 -13.92 49.21 -1.01
CA LEU A 473 -13.06 50.17 -1.68
C LEU A 473 -13.74 51.54 -1.86
N ALA A 474 -15.01 51.55 -2.16
CA ALA A 474 -15.77 52.79 -2.26
C ALA A 474 -15.91 53.52 -0.92
N ARG A 475 -16.09 52.80 0.19
CA ARG A 475 -16.07 53.31 1.55
C ARG A 475 -14.74 53.95 1.92
N GLU A 476 -13.64 53.31 1.50
CA GLU A 476 -12.26 53.81 1.70
C GLU A 476 -11.88 54.91 0.68
N GLY A 477 -12.79 55.38 -0.16
CA GLY A 477 -12.54 56.48 -1.11
C GLY A 477 -11.94 56.06 -2.47
N SER A 478 -11.61 54.77 -2.67
CA SER A 478 -11.03 54.26 -3.94
C SER A 478 -12.10 53.97 -4.98
N LEU A 479 -12.88 54.98 -5.39
CA LEU A 479 -13.99 54.83 -6.35
C LEU A 479 -13.57 54.25 -7.71
N PRO A 480 -12.37 54.57 -8.30
CA PRO A 480 -11.98 53.98 -9.57
C PRO A 480 -11.79 52.44 -9.48
N GLU A 481 -11.16 51.98 -8.40
CA GLU A 481 -10.96 50.55 -8.17
C GLU A 481 -12.30 49.84 -7.85
N ALA A 482 -13.14 50.47 -7.04
CA ALA A 482 -14.49 49.99 -6.74
C ALA A 482 -15.30 49.74 -8.03
N ALA A 483 -15.22 50.71 -8.97
CA ALA A 483 -15.90 50.58 -10.27
C ALA A 483 -15.45 49.38 -11.09
N LEU A 484 -14.13 49.06 -11.06
CA LEU A 484 -13.62 47.86 -11.73
C LEU A 484 -14.18 46.55 -11.16
N TRP A 485 -14.24 46.44 -9.83
CA TRP A 485 -14.81 45.26 -9.19
C TRP A 485 -16.32 45.16 -9.35
N TRP A 486 -17.04 46.29 -9.29
CA TRP A 486 -18.50 46.32 -9.59
C TRP A 486 -18.78 45.93 -11.05
N ARG A 487 -17.93 46.33 -12.00
CA ARG A 487 -18.05 45.93 -13.41
C ARG A 487 -17.92 44.43 -13.57
N ARG A 488 -16.85 43.81 -12.95
CA ARG A 488 -16.71 42.36 -12.93
C ARG A 488 -17.91 41.64 -12.30
N ALA A 489 -18.42 42.17 -11.19
CA ALA A 489 -19.59 41.60 -10.52
C ALA A 489 -20.85 41.71 -11.42
N ALA A 490 -21.07 42.85 -12.07
CA ALA A 490 -22.22 43.07 -12.93
C ALA A 490 -22.17 42.21 -14.22
N GLU A 491 -20.96 42.04 -14.79
CA GLU A 491 -20.74 41.13 -15.91
C GLU A 491 -21.03 39.67 -15.52
N ALA A 492 -20.73 39.30 -14.28
CA ALA A 492 -21.08 38.00 -13.70
C ALA A 492 -22.55 37.89 -13.21
N GLY A 493 -23.40 38.86 -13.57
CA GLY A 493 -24.82 38.81 -13.28
C GLY A 493 -25.23 39.34 -11.90
N HIS A 494 -24.49 40.26 -11.30
CA HIS A 494 -24.84 40.87 -10.01
C HIS A 494 -25.57 42.20 -10.20
N GLY A 495 -26.90 42.18 -10.12
CA GLY A 495 -27.75 43.36 -10.41
C GLY A 495 -27.51 44.57 -9.49
N ARG A 496 -27.19 44.35 -8.19
CA ARG A 496 -26.83 45.45 -7.27
C ARG A 496 -25.53 46.15 -7.67
N ALA A 497 -24.56 45.40 -8.24
CA ALA A 497 -23.32 45.99 -8.74
C ALA A 497 -23.57 46.88 -9.96
N ALA A 498 -24.43 46.45 -10.87
CA ALA A 498 -24.87 47.27 -12.01
C ALA A 498 -25.53 48.57 -11.53
N LEU A 499 -26.38 48.52 -10.50
CA LEU A 499 -26.98 49.72 -9.91
C LEU A 499 -25.94 50.68 -9.30
N GLN A 500 -24.87 50.17 -8.63
CA GLN A 500 -23.78 51.03 -8.11
C GLN A 500 -23.02 51.70 -9.26
N LEU A 501 -22.77 51.01 -10.36
CA LEU A 501 -22.16 51.59 -11.55
C LEU A 501 -23.06 52.68 -12.18
N ALA A 502 -24.37 52.46 -12.25
CA ALA A 502 -25.33 53.45 -12.74
C ALA A 502 -25.29 54.71 -11.88
N LEU A 503 -25.30 54.55 -10.56
CA LEU A 503 -25.18 55.69 -9.61
C LEU A 503 -23.84 56.41 -9.74
N LEU A 504 -22.76 55.69 -9.97
CA LEU A 504 -21.43 56.29 -10.13
C LEU A 504 -21.34 57.06 -11.46
N ALA A 505 -21.85 56.52 -12.56
CA ALA A 505 -21.89 57.16 -13.86
C ALA A 505 -22.75 58.45 -13.80
N SER A 506 -23.93 58.36 -13.20
CA SER A 506 -24.78 59.54 -12.96
C SER A 506 -24.09 60.68 -12.20
N ARG A 507 -23.39 60.37 -11.13
CA ARG A 507 -22.60 61.35 -10.36
C ARG A 507 -21.45 62.00 -11.14
N ARG A 508 -20.94 61.30 -12.17
CA ARG A 508 -19.90 61.84 -13.10
C ARG A 508 -20.45 62.61 -14.27
N GLY A 509 -21.77 62.65 -14.38
CA GLY A 509 -22.46 63.29 -15.51
C GLY A 509 -22.52 62.43 -16.79
N ASP A 510 -22.08 61.17 -16.72
CA ASP A 510 -22.19 60.25 -17.84
C ASP A 510 -23.56 59.58 -17.87
N LEU A 511 -24.55 60.33 -18.39
CA LEU A 511 -25.93 59.92 -18.40
C LEU A 511 -26.20 58.74 -19.33
N ALA A 512 -25.41 58.59 -20.39
CA ALA A 512 -25.52 57.46 -21.35
C ALA A 512 -25.06 56.16 -20.73
N GLU A 513 -23.85 56.12 -20.13
CA GLU A 513 -23.34 54.96 -19.39
C GLU A 513 -24.24 54.61 -18.20
N GLY A 514 -24.72 55.61 -17.47
CA GLY A 514 -25.68 55.44 -16.40
C GLY A 514 -26.98 54.74 -16.84
N GLY A 515 -27.52 55.13 -17.98
CA GLY A 515 -28.72 54.52 -18.58
C GLY A 515 -28.53 53.06 -18.97
N THR A 516 -27.34 52.72 -19.52
CA THR A 516 -27.02 51.32 -19.87
C THR A 516 -26.89 50.42 -18.64
N TRP A 517 -26.22 50.90 -17.59
CA TRP A 517 -26.13 50.16 -16.34
C TRP A 517 -27.46 50.05 -15.58
N CYS A 518 -28.35 51.05 -15.68
CA CYS A 518 -29.72 50.94 -15.15
C CYS A 518 -30.48 49.80 -15.82
N THR A 519 -30.42 49.70 -17.15
CA THR A 519 -31.08 48.62 -17.90
C THR A 519 -30.55 47.25 -17.44
N ARG A 520 -29.24 47.11 -17.32
CA ARG A 520 -28.60 45.86 -16.84
C ARG A 520 -29.00 45.53 -15.39
N ALA A 521 -29.09 46.53 -14.52
CA ALA A 521 -29.56 46.36 -13.14
C ALA A 521 -31.01 45.90 -13.06
N MET A 522 -31.85 46.35 -13.97
CA MET A 522 -33.25 45.92 -14.07
C MET A 522 -33.39 44.47 -14.52
N GLU A 523 -32.53 44.02 -15.47
CA GLU A 523 -32.52 42.64 -15.97
C GLU A 523 -32.03 41.63 -14.93
N LEU A 524 -31.05 42.00 -14.13
CA LEU A 524 -30.27 41.09 -13.25
C LEU A 524 -30.63 41.21 -11.78
N GLY A 525 -31.34 42.28 -11.39
CA GLY A 525 -31.58 42.60 -9.99
C GLY A 525 -32.88 41.99 -9.44
N PRO A 526 -32.96 41.85 -8.11
CA PRO A 526 -34.21 41.56 -7.44
C PRO A 526 -35.19 42.76 -7.59
N PRO A 527 -36.49 42.59 -7.29
CA PRO A 527 -37.52 43.61 -7.50
C PRO A 527 -37.16 45.02 -6.97
N GLU A 528 -36.56 45.08 -5.78
CA GLU A 528 -36.13 46.34 -5.15
C GLU A 528 -35.04 47.07 -5.97
N VAL A 529 -34.12 46.33 -6.56
CA VAL A 529 -33.05 46.87 -7.41
C VAL A 529 -33.62 47.31 -8.74
N THR A 530 -34.52 46.52 -9.30
CA THR A 530 -35.21 46.82 -10.56
C THR A 530 -36.01 48.13 -10.46
N GLU A 531 -36.78 48.34 -9.37
CA GLU A 531 -37.51 49.59 -9.13
C GLU A 531 -36.57 50.81 -9.01
N ARG A 532 -35.48 50.66 -8.22
CA ARG A 532 -34.53 51.77 -8.04
C ARG A 532 -33.81 52.10 -9.34
N ALA A 533 -33.42 51.10 -10.12
CA ALA A 533 -32.79 51.27 -11.41
C ALA A 533 -33.75 51.93 -12.44
N ALA A 534 -35.02 51.56 -12.43
CA ALA A 534 -36.04 52.17 -13.31
C ALA A 534 -36.23 53.66 -13.00
N ARG A 535 -36.37 54.02 -11.72
CA ARG A 535 -36.49 55.43 -11.30
C ARG A 535 -35.25 56.26 -11.68
N LEU A 536 -34.06 55.70 -11.49
CA LEU A 536 -32.82 56.38 -11.87
C LEU A 536 -32.74 56.52 -13.41
N ARG A 537 -33.08 55.51 -14.19
CA ARG A 537 -33.08 55.56 -15.65
C ARG A 537 -34.01 56.64 -16.18
N ASP A 538 -35.22 56.74 -15.61
CA ASP A 538 -36.19 57.70 -16.06
C ASP A 538 -35.77 59.15 -15.71
N ALA A 539 -35.12 59.36 -14.56
CA ALA A 539 -34.48 60.64 -14.21
C ALA A 539 -33.35 61.02 -15.17
N LEU A 540 -32.47 60.06 -15.49
CA LEU A 540 -31.34 60.29 -16.43
C LEU A 540 -31.87 60.59 -17.86
N ARG A 541 -32.97 59.99 -18.29
CA ARG A 541 -33.61 60.33 -19.57
C ARG A 541 -34.17 61.73 -19.61
N GLN A 542 -34.79 62.19 -18.52
CA GLN A 542 -35.29 63.58 -18.43
C GLN A 542 -34.14 64.60 -18.51
N GLU A 543 -33.02 64.35 -17.84
CA GLU A 543 -31.83 65.21 -17.90
C GLU A 543 -31.18 65.21 -19.31
N LEU A 544 -31.22 64.10 -20.02
CA LEU A 544 -30.70 64.01 -21.40
C LEU A 544 -31.56 64.77 -22.44
N THR A 545 -32.83 65.02 -22.11
CA THR A 545 -33.78 65.72 -22.98
C THR A 545 -34.03 67.17 -22.65
N ALA A 546 -33.53 67.61 -21.48
CA ALA A 546 -33.56 69.00 -21.02
C ALA A 546 -32.29 69.75 -21.47
#